data_149663427499bf5798b8b8a5ea1c6807
#
_entry.id   149663427499bf5798b8b8a5ea1c6807
#
_cell.length_a   1.000
_cell.length_b   1.000
_cell.length_c   1.000
_cell.angle_alpha   90.00
_cell.angle_beta   90.00
_cell.angle_gamma   90.00
#
_symmetry.space_group_name_H-M   'P 1'
#
loop_
_entity.id
_entity.type
_entity.pdbx_description
1 polymer ?
#
loop_
_entity_poly.entity_id
_entity_poly.type
_entity_poly.pdbx_seq_one_letter_code
_entity_poly.pdbx_strand_id
1 'polypeptide(L)'
;MGLLSFLKTSESNPEEMFNWEKFPINRYFQIILSDGDNQAKLLDEGNIPLVSAGSTNNGICKYISKGDGISQLFDGNVITVDMFGKAFYQPNSFYAVSHGRVNILKPRSGVDGFELDKYIGLFFVTMIEERIFQNYSFGDMCNSTQLKKDQIYLPINEAGTPNWDAIRNYMKSLYKSAQKLVL
;
A
#
# COMPACT_ATOMS: atom_id res chain seq x y z
N MET A 1 0.01 17.46 2.01
CA MET A 1 -0.84 17.46 3.21
C MET A 1 -1.34 16.04 3.40
N GLY A 2 -0.79 15.31 4.36
CA GLY A 2 -1.09 13.87 4.53
C GLY A 2 -2.47 13.62 5.16
N LEU A 3 -2.96 12.39 5.04
CA LEU A 3 -4.25 11.96 5.60
C LEU A 3 -4.35 12.22 7.12
N LEU A 4 -3.23 12.14 7.86
CA LEU A 4 -3.16 12.47 9.29
C LEU A 4 -3.44 13.97 9.58
N SER A 5 -3.06 14.88 8.68
CA SER A 5 -3.44 16.28 8.84
C SER A 5 -4.94 16.51 8.62
N PHE A 6 -5.56 15.68 7.79
CA PHE A 6 -7.02 15.66 7.59
C PHE A 6 -7.76 15.02 8.77
N LEU A 7 -7.13 14.01 9.41
CA LEU A 7 -7.66 13.32 10.60
C LEU A 7 -7.72 14.23 11.84
N LYS A 8 -6.88 15.26 11.93
CA LYS A 8 -6.87 16.23 13.03
C LYS A 8 -8.07 17.19 13.04
N THR A 9 -8.92 17.16 12.02
CA THR A 9 -10.14 18.01 11.95
C THR A 9 -11.42 17.28 12.39
N SER A 10 -11.38 15.98 12.70
CA SER A 10 -12.49 15.27 13.33
C SER A 10 -12.37 15.34 14.86
N GLU A 11 -13.49 15.40 15.57
CA GLU A 11 -13.62 15.67 17.01
C GLU A 11 -12.89 14.68 17.96
N SER A 12 -12.15 13.69 17.44
CA SER A 12 -11.29 12.78 18.21
C SER A 12 -9.97 12.50 17.48
N ASN A 13 -8.85 12.76 18.16
CA ASN A 13 -7.52 12.42 17.64
C ASN A 13 -7.36 10.89 17.62
N PRO A 14 -7.10 10.25 16.46
CA PRO A 14 -6.91 8.80 16.38
C PRO A 14 -5.80 8.26 17.29
N GLU A 15 -4.76 9.08 17.54
CA GLU A 15 -3.67 8.71 18.44
C GLU A 15 -4.15 8.51 19.89
N GLU A 16 -5.23 9.18 20.29
CA GLU A 16 -5.83 9.07 21.62
C GLU A 16 -6.93 7.99 21.71
N MET A 17 -7.46 7.56 20.56
CA MET A 17 -8.55 6.57 20.52
C MET A 17 -8.06 5.12 20.67
N PHE A 18 -6.80 4.84 20.37
CA PHE A 18 -6.29 3.48 20.29
C PHE A 18 -4.96 3.34 21.05
N ASN A 19 -4.73 2.16 21.61
CA ASN A 19 -3.41 1.73 21.99
C ASN A 19 -2.67 1.24 20.73
N TRP A 20 -1.39 1.63 20.58
CA TRP A 20 -0.61 1.37 19.39
C TRP A 20 0.62 0.55 19.70
N GLU A 21 0.92 -0.44 18.86
CA GLU A 21 2.17 -1.19 18.92
C GLU A 21 2.83 -1.28 17.53
N LYS A 22 4.14 -1.55 17.54
CA LYS A 22 4.95 -1.71 16.33
C LYS A 22 4.92 -3.15 15.85
N PHE A 23 4.69 -3.31 14.54
CA PHE A 23 4.72 -4.60 13.89
C PHE A 23 5.57 -4.53 12.62
N PRO A 24 6.42 -5.53 12.35
CA PRO A 24 7.17 -5.57 11.11
C PRO A 24 6.22 -5.84 9.92
N ILE A 25 6.45 -5.16 8.81
CA ILE A 25 5.60 -5.29 7.61
C ILE A 25 5.56 -6.74 7.11
N ASN A 26 6.69 -7.44 7.16
CA ASN A 26 6.79 -8.83 6.69
C ASN A 26 5.98 -9.84 7.53
N ARG A 27 5.45 -9.43 8.70
CA ARG A 27 4.51 -10.27 9.47
C ARG A 27 3.22 -10.49 8.69
N TYR A 28 2.70 -9.43 8.07
CA TYR A 28 1.41 -9.44 7.39
C TYR A 28 1.51 -9.51 5.87
N PHE A 29 2.71 -9.28 5.31
CA PHE A 29 2.92 -9.30 3.87
C PHE A 29 4.13 -10.12 3.46
N GLN A 30 3.96 -10.89 2.39
CA GLN A 30 5.07 -11.35 1.58
C GLN A 30 5.47 -10.24 0.63
N ILE A 31 6.75 -9.87 0.61
CA ILE A 31 7.25 -8.80 -0.26
C ILE A 31 7.89 -9.44 -1.48
N ILE A 32 7.35 -9.11 -2.65
CA ILE A 32 7.74 -9.63 -3.96
C ILE A 32 8.22 -8.44 -4.81
N LEU A 33 9.23 -8.67 -5.63
CA LEU A 33 9.66 -7.72 -6.66
C LEU A 33 9.04 -8.08 -7.99
N SER A 34 8.78 -7.08 -8.83
CA SER A 34 8.47 -7.32 -10.24
C SER A 34 9.72 -7.80 -10.97
N ASP A 35 9.54 -8.74 -11.86
CA ASP A 35 10.54 -9.27 -12.78
C ASP A 35 10.14 -8.99 -14.24
N GLY A 36 10.97 -9.43 -15.19
CA GLY A 36 10.76 -9.18 -16.62
C GLY A 36 11.26 -7.79 -17.06
N ASP A 37 10.82 -7.33 -18.22
CA ASP A 37 11.23 -6.06 -18.82
C ASP A 37 10.03 -5.26 -19.38
N ASN A 38 9.00 -5.06 -18.57
CA ASN A 38 7.85 -4.23 -18.95
C ASN A 38 8.28 -2.76 -19.13
N GLN A 39 8.51 -2.38 -20.37
CA GLN A 39 8.79 -0.99 -20.73
C GLN A 39 7.55 -0.36 -21.35
N ALA A 40 6.96 0.63 -20.67
CA ALA A 40 5.69 1.25 -21.06
C ALA A 40 5.65 1.73 -22.53
N LYS A 41 6.81 2.13 -23.10
CA LYS A 41 6.92 2.61 -24.48
C LYS A 41 6.78 1.51 -25.54
N LEU A 42 7.06 0.25 -25.17
CA LEU A 42 7.09 -0.90 -26.07
C LEU A 42 5.83 -1.75 -26.02
N LEU A 43 4.92 -1.46 -25.10
CA LEU A 43 3.72 -2.27 -24.85
C LEU A 43 2.49 -1.61 -25.48
N ASP A 44 1.64 -2.41 -26.11
CA ASP A 44 0.40 -1.96 -26.74
C ASP A 44 -0.61 -1.48 -25.68
N GLU A 45 -1.43 -0.49 -26.06
CA GLU A 45 -2.51 0.02 -25.22
C GLU A 45 -3.59 -1.03 -24.98
N GLY A 46 -4.23 -0.96 -23.82
CA GLY A 46 -5.29 -1.89 -23.41
C GLY A 46 -5.93 -1.48 -22.09
N ASN A 47 -6.38 -2.47 -21.31
CA ASN A 47 -7.19 -2.24 -20.11
C ASN A 47 -6.51 -2.71 -18.81
N ILE A 48 -5.31 -3.30 -18.88
CA ILE A 48 -4.61 -3.79 -17.71
C ILE A 48 -3.67 -2.70 -17.21
N PRO A 49 -3.77 -2.28 -15.94
CA PRO A 49 -2.86 -1.28 -15.38
C PRO A 49 -1.41 -1.74 -15.43
N LEU A 50 -0.49 -0.86 -15.84
CA LEU A 50 0.94 -1.00 -15.66
C LEU A 50 1.39 -0.03 -14.56
N VAL A 51 1.79 -0.58 -13.43
CA VAL A 51 2.21 0.19 -12.24
C VAL A 51 3.72 0.46 -12.29
N SER A 52 4.10 1.69 -11.99
CA SER A 52 5.49 2.18 -11.94
C SER A 52 5.70 3.00 -10.68
N ALA A 53 6.95 3.40 -10.43
CA ALA A 53 7.23 4.45 -9.47
C ALA A 53 6.56 5.76 -9.90
N GLY A 54 5.81 6.38 -8.99
CA GLY A 54 5.09 7.63 -9.27
C GLY A 54 4.17 8.01 -8.11
N SER A 55 3.86 9.30 -8.02
CA SER A 55 3.08 9.88 -6.91
C SER A 55 1.60 10.11 -7.20
N THR A 56 1.15 9.84 -8.42
CA THR A 56 -0.22 10.13 -8.90
C THR A 56 -0.84 8.90 -9.55
N ASN A 57 -2.15 8.97 -9.81
CA ASN A 57 -2.91 7.95 -10.54
C ASN A 57 -2.67 6.52 -10.02
N ASN A 58 -2.60 6.33 -8.70
CA ASN A 58 -2.36 5.04 -8.05
C ASN A 58 -1.07 4.33 -8.54
N GLY A 59 -0.05 5.10 -8.97
CA GLY A 59 1.19 4.59 -9.56
C GLY A 59 1.05 4.04 -10.99
N ILE A 60 -0.14 4.15 -11.60
CA ILE A 60 -0.40 3.64 -12.96
C ILE A 60 0.20 4.59 -13.99
N CYS A 61 1.19 4.13 -14.73
CA CYS A 61 1.84 4.90 -15.79
C CYS A 61 1.23 4.68 -17.19
N LYS A 62 0.56 3.55 -17.42
CA LYS A 62 -0.10 3.19 -18.68
C LYS A 62 -1.15 2.10 -18.45
N TYR A 63 -2.12 1.98 -19.34
CA TYR A 63 -2.95 0.80 -19.48
C TYR A 63 -2.50 0.00 -20.71
N ILE A 64 -2.26 -1.29 -20.56
CA ILE A 64 -1.68 -2.16 -21.58
C ILE A 64 -2.58 -3.36 -21.88
N SER A 65 -2.41 -3.96 -23.06
CA SER A 65 -3.18 -5.15 -23.47
C SER A 65 -2.59 -6.43 -22.85
N LYS A 66 -1.26 -6.52 -22.76
CA LYS A 66 -0.51 -7.62 -22.17
C LYS A 66 0.90 -7.14 -21.77
N GLY A 67 1.56 -7.89 -20.91
CA GLY A 67 2.98 -7.66 -20.57
C GLY A 67 3.94 -8.13 -21.67
N ASP A 68 5.23 -8.10 -21.35
CA ASP A 68 6.36 -8.48 -22.22
C ASP A 68 6.48 -9.98 -22.52
N GLY A 69 5.56 -10.80 -22.01
CA GLY A 69 5.57 -12.26 -22.14
C GLY A 69 6.44 -13.00 -21.09
N ILE A 70 7.17 -12.26 -20.26
CA ILE A 70 8.03 -12.80 -19.19
C ILE A 70 7.51 -12.33 -17.82
N SER A 71 7.14 -11.06 -17.72
CA SER A 71 6.67 -10.45 -16.48
C SER A 71 5.37 -11.08 -15.99
N GLN A 72 5.31 -11.31 -14.68
CA GLN A 72 4.11 -11.82 -14.01
C GLN A 72 2.98 -10.78 -14.06
N LEU A 73 1.76 -11.25 -14.35
CA LEU A 73 0.53 -10.54 -14.02
C LEU A 73 0.26 -10.76 -12.52
N PHE A 74 0.27 -9.70 -11.74
CA PHE A 74 -0.05 -9.76 -10.32
C PHE A 74 -1.55 -9.72 -10.10
N ASP A 75 -2.04 -10.49 -9.14
CA ASP A 75 -3.41 -10.38 -8.66
C ASP A 75 -3.63 -9.04 -7.96
N GLY A 76 -4.87 -8.57 -7.97
CA GLY A 76 -5.28 -7.42 -7.15
C GLY A 76 -5.34 -7.75 -5.65
N ASN A 77 -5.90 -6.81 -4.88
CA ASN A 77 -5.97 -6.86 -3.42
C ASN A 77 -4.57 -6.97 -2.77
N VAL A 78 -3.66 -6.12 -3.22
CA VAL A 78 -2.29 -5.99 -2.71
C VAL A 78 -1.93 -4.52 -2.50
N ILE A 79 -0.81 -4.26 -1.83
CA ILE A 79 -0.22 -2.92 -1.74
C ILE A 79 1.05 -2.89 -2.59
N THR A 80 1.23 -1.83 -3.37
CA THR A 80 2.50 -1.55 -4.05
C THR A 80 3.24 -0.45 -3.30
N VAL A 81 4.56 -0.60 -3.17
CA VAL A 81 5.46 0.41 -2.60
C VAL A 81 6.59 0.64 -3.59
N ASP A 82 6.73 1.86 -4.07
CA ASP A 82 7.78 2.19 -5.03
C ASP A 82 9.16 2.39 -4.36
N MET A 83 10.17 2.65 -5.18
CA MET A 83 11.54 2.83 -4.70
C MET A 83 11.75 4.09 -3.84
N PHE A 84 10.77 4.99 -3.77
CA PHE A 84 10.77 6.17 -2.91
C PHE A 84 9.89 6.00 -1.66
N GLY A 85 9.29 4.81 -1.48
CA GLY A 85 8.40 4.53 -0.35
C GLY A 85 6.96 4.99 -0.57
N LYS A 86 6.60 5.47 -1.79
CA LYS A 86 5.22 5.82 -2.11
C LYS A 86 4.38 4.57 -2.24
N ALA A 87 3.27 4.51 -1.52
CA ALA A 87 2.43 3.34 -1.42
C ALA A 87 1.06 3.53 -2.07
N PHE A 88 0.52 2.43 -2.65
CA PHE A 88 -0.84 2.42 -3.20
C PHE A 88 -1.51 1.06 -3.00
N TYR A 89 -2.80 1.07 -2.71
CA TYR A 89 -3.63 -0.13 -2.74
C TYR A 89 -4.09 -0.43 -4.17
N GLN A 90 -3.78 -1.63 -4.65
CA GLN A 90 -4.15 -2.11 -5.99
C GLN A 90 -5.35 -3.05 -5.87
N PRO A 91 -6.57 -2.62 -6.23
CA PRO A 91 -7.76 -3.46 -6.12
C PRO A 91 -7.86 -4.54 -7.20
N ASN A 92 -7.29 -4.28 -8.38
CA ASN A 92 -7.39 -5.13 -9.57
C ASN A 92 -6.03 -5.70 -9.96
N SER A 93 -6.04 -6.73 -10.81
CA SER A 93 -4.82 -7.29 -11.38
C SER A 93 -4.06 -6.25 -12.22
N PHE A 94 -2.75 -6.31 -12.20
CA PHE A 94 -1.88 -5.35 -12.86
C PHE A 94 -0.53 -5.97 -13.25
N TYR A 95 0.16 -5.35 -14.19
CA TYR A 95 1.59 -5.55 -14.40
C TYR A 95 2.38 -4.45 -13.67
N ALA A 96 3.61 -4.75 -13.28
CA ALA A 96 4.53 -3.76 -12.76
C ALA A 96 5.71 -3.58 -13.72
N VAL A 97 6.26 -2.35 -13.77
CA VAL A 97 7.51 -2.11 -14.50
C VAL A 97 8.65 -2.88 -13.84
N SER A 98 9.61 -3.26 -14.65
CA SER A 98 10.76 -4.07 -14.26
C SER A 98 11.82 -3.29 -13.45
N HIS A 99 12.86 -4.03 -13.07
CA HIS A 99 14.07 -3.51 -12.39
C HIS A 99 13.84 -3.07 -10.94
N GLY A 100 12.94 -3.76 -10.22
CA GLY A 100 12.78 -3.58 -8.77
C GLY A 100 12.26 -2.20 -8.34
N ARG A 101 11.62 -1.47 -9.26
CA ARG A 101 11.08 -0.14 -8.97
C ARG A 101 9.80 -0.16 -8.14
N VAL A 102 9.14 -1.33 -8.09
CA VAL A 102 7.89 -1.52 -7.35
C VAL A 102 7.98 -2.79 -6.53
N ASN A 103 7.83 -2.67 -5.21
CA ASN A 103 7.65 -3.79 -4.31
C ASN A 103 6.16 -4.11 -4.21
N ILE A 104 5.80 -5.37 -4.32
CA ILE A 104 4.42 -5.86 -4.18
C ILE A 104 4.29 -6.53 -2.82
N LEU A 105 3.40 -6.01 -1.97
CA LEU A 105 3.08 -6.52 -0.65
C LEU A 105 1.85 -7.42 -0.78
N LYS A 106 2.09 -8.73 -0.94
CA LYS A 106 1.04 -9.75 -1.01
C LYS A 106 0.60 -10.13 0.40
N PRO A 107 -0.71 -10.08 0.74
CA PRO A 107 -1.18 -10.35 2.10
C PRO A 107 -0.90 -11.79 2.53
N ARG A 108 -0.59 -11.97 3.82
CA ARG A 108 -0.52 -13.25 4.52
C ARG A 108 -1.79 -13.43 5.33
N SER A 109 -2.88 -13.81 4.66
CA SER A 109 -4.19 -13.97 5.30
C SER A 109 -4.15 -14.92 6.48
N GLY A 110 -4.93 -14.63 7.52
CA GLY A 110 -5.08 -15.44 8.71
C GLY A 110 -4.06 -15.17 9.83
N VAL A 111 -2.94 -14.49 9.57
CA VAL A 111 -1.99 -14.12 10.63
C VAL A 111 -2.63 -13.12 11.57
N ASP A 112 -2.78 -13.45 12.84
CA ASP A 112 -3.49 -12.66 13.85
C ASP A 112 -4.91 -12.22 13.38
N GLY A 113 -5.59 -13.04 12.56
CA GLY A 113 -6.88 -12.70 11.96
C GLY A 113 -6.81 -11.66 10.83
N PHE A 114 -5.62 -11.40 10.28
CA PHE A 114 -5.42 -10.43 9.20
C PHE A 114 -6.09 -10.89 7.90
N GLU A 115 -6.94 -10.02 7.37
CA GLU A 115 -7.53 -10.14 6.05
C GLU A 115 -7.48 -8.76 5.37
N LEU A 116 -6.77 -8.68 4.25
CA LEU A 116 -6.66 -7.44 3.48
C LEU A 116 -7.96 -7.17 2.73
N ASP A 117 -8.52 -6.01 2.96
CA ASP A 117 -9.58 -5.42 2.15
C ASP A 117 -9.24 -3.98 1.80
N LYS A 118 -10.09 -3.30 1.05
CA LYS A 118 -9.89 -1.90 0.66
C LYS A 118 -9.58 -0.99 1.84
N TYR A 119 -10.27 -1.14 2.95
CA TYR A 119 -10.15 -0.23 4.11
C TYR A 119 -8.86 -0.48 4.88
N ILE A 120 -8.55 -1.74 5.13
CA ILE A 120 -7.28 -2.15 5.72
C ILE A 120 -6.12 -1.76 4.77
N GLY A 121 -6.28 -1.95 3.46
CA GLY A 121 -5.29 -1.55 2.46
C GLY A 121 -5.00 -0.04 2.48
N LEU A 122 -6.03 0.80 2.50
CA LEU A 122 -5.88 2.25 2.60
C LEU A 122 -5.24 2.68 3.93
N PHE A 123 -5.56 1.99 5.04
CA PHE A 123 -4.89 2.24 6.31
C PHE A 123 -3.38 1.93 6.22
N PHE A 124 -3.01 0.76 5.70
CA PHE A 124 -1.59 0.42 5.51
C PHE A 124 -0.87 1.40 4.59
N VAL A 125 -1.49 1.83 3.49
CA VAL A 125 -0.91 2.86 2.60
C VAL A 125 -0.59 4.12 3.40
N THR A 126 -1.53 4.60 4.22
CA THR A 126 -1.31 5.79 5.06
C THR A 126 -0.16 5.59 6.03
N MET A 127 -0.12 4.45 6.74
CA MET A 127 0.92 4.18 7.73
C MET A 127 2.30 4.01 7.09
N ILE A 128 2.38 3.40 5.90
CA ILE A 128 3.62 3.27 5.13
C ILE A 128 4.11 4.65 4.70
N GLU A 129 3.24 5.49 4.15
CA GLU A 129 3.63 6.84 3.72
C GLU A 129 4.08 7.73 4.88
N GLU A 130 3.41 7.65 6.01
CA GLU A 130 3.77 8.47 7.19
C GLU A 130 5.09 8.05 7.85
N ARG A 131 5.43 6.77 7.80
CA ARG A 131 6.54 6.22 8.59
C ARG A 131 7.75 5.81 7.75
N ILE A 132 7.53 5.49 6.47
CA ILE A 132 8.53 4.88 5.60
C ILE A 132 8.95 5.82 4.47
N PHE A 133 8.02 6.55 3.86
CA PHE A 133 8.29 7.43 2.73
C PHE A 133 9.43 8.44 3.00
N GLN A 134 9.51 8.98 4.21
CA GLN A 134 10.55 9.94 4.57
C GLN A 134 11.96 9.34 4.73
N ASN A 135 12.06 8.02 4.80
CA ASN A 135 13.32 7.31 5.00
C ASN A 135 14.07 7.05 3.68
N TYR A 136 13.42 7.27 2.53
CA TYR A 136 13.96 6.90 1.23
C TYR A 136 14.17 8.12 0.32
N SER A 137 15.27 8.07 -0.43
CA SER A 137 15.68 9.11 -1.38
C SER A 137 16.41 8.52 -2.57
N PHE A 138 16.85 9.35 -3.49
CA PHE A 138 17.61 8.91 -4.68
C PHE A 138 18.91 8.14 -4.35
N GLY A 139 19.50 8.40 -3.18
CA GLY A 139 20.73 7.72 -2.72
C GLY A 139 20.47 6.50 -1.82
N ASP A 140 19.26 6.36 -1.31
CA ASP A 140 18.85 5.24 -0.43
C ASP A 140 17.43 4.81 -0.80
N MET A 141 17.32 4.01 -1.85
CA MET A 141 16.03 3.59 -2.40
C MET A 141 15.42 2.46 -1.58
N CYS A 142 14.09 2.53 -1.41
CA CYS A 142 13.29 1.46 -0.83
C CYS A 142 13.47 0.15 -1.60
N ASN A 143 13.99 -0.85 -0.93
CA ASN A 143 14.16 -2.18 -1.49
C ASN A 143 13.48 -3.23 -0.60
N SER A 144 13.27 -4.42 -1.15
CA SER A 144 12.56 -5.50 -0.45
C SER A 144 13.24 -5.95 0.85
N THR A 145 14.56 -5.80 0.97
CA THR A 145 15.31 -6.20 2.16
C THR A 145 15.11 -5.20 3.31
N GLN A 146 15.12 -3.92 3.00
CA GLN A 146 14.84 -2.86 3.97
C GLN A 146 13.37 -2.89 4.36
N LEU A 147 12.47 -2.93 3.39
CA LEU A 147 11.02 -2.94 3.63
C LEU A 147 10.56 -4.12 4.51
N LYS A 148 11.23 -5.28 4.43
CA LYS A 148 10.97 -6.43 5.33
C LYS A 148 11.29 -6.13 6.80
N LYS A 149 12.20 -5.20 7.07
CA LYS A 149 12.61 -4.80 8.43
C LYS A 149 11.83 -3.60 8.95
N ASP A 150 11.21 -2.86 8.04
CA ASP A 150 10.43 -1.68 8.41
C ASP A 150 9.25 -2.07 9.28
N GLN A 151 8.94 -1.17 10.22
CA GLN A 151 7.88 -1.35 11.20
C GLN A 151 6.83 -0.26 11.03
N ILE A 152 5.59 -0.67 11.20
CA ILE A 152 4.44 0.23 11.22
C ILE A 152 3.73 0.14 12.56
N TYR A 153 3.04 1.20 12.94
CA TYR A 153 2.19 1.20 14.11
C TYR A 153 0.80 0.73 13.73
N LEU A 154 0.24 -0.20 14.53
CA LEU A 154 -1.12 -0.68 14.38
C LEU A 154 -1.86 -0.53 15.71
N PRO A 155 -3.14 -0.12 15.70
CA PRO A 155 -4.00 -0.20 16.87
C PRO A 155 -4.11 -1.64 17.35
N ILE A 156 -3.98 -1.84 18.66
CA ILE A 156 -4.08 -3.17 19.28
C ILE A 156 -5.37 -3.33 20.09
N ASN A 157 -5.80 -4.58 20.25
CA ASN A 157 -6.82 -5.01 21.19
C ASN A 157 -6.21 -5.36 22.56
N GLU A 158 -7.02 -5.79 23.50
CA GLU A 158 -6.59 -6.18 24.86
C GLU A 158 -5.61 -7.37 24.87
N ALA A 159 -5.62 -8.20 23.82
CA ALA A 159 -4.70 -9.32 23.68
C ALA A 159 -3.33 -8.92 23.09
N GLY A 160 -3.10 -7.63 22.78
CA GLY A 160 -1.86 -7.13 22.16
C GLY A 160 -1.71 -7.49 20.67
N THR A 161 -2.79 -7.93 20.02
CA THR A 161 -2.81 -8.17 18.57
C THR A 161 -3.53 -7.02 17.85
N PRO A 162 -3.25 -6.79 16.54
CA PRO A 162 -3.92 -5.71 15.83
C PRO A 162 -5.43 -5.81 15.85
N ASN A 163 -6.09 -4.71 16.12
CA ASN A 163 -7.55 -4.60 16.14
C ASN A 163 -8.08 -4.29 14.73
N TRP A 164 -8.14 -5.32 13.88
CA TRP A 164 -8.54 -5.18 12.48
C TRP A 164 -9.95 -4.61 12.30
N ASP A 165 -10.87 -4.93 13.19
CA ASP A 165 -12.24 -4.42 13.12
C ASP A 165 -12.30 -2.93 13.46
N ALA A 166 -11.55 -2.48 14.46
CA ALA A 166 -11.46 -1.07 14.79
C ALA A 166 -10.84 -0.27 13.61
N ILE A 167 -9.73 -0.76 13.03
CA ILE A 167 -9.11 -0.16 11.85
C ILE A 167 -10.10 -0.07 10.69
N ARG A 168 -10.77 -1.17 10.38
CA ARG A 168 -11.74 -1.23 9.28
C ARG A 168 -12.91 -0.28 9.48
N ASN A 169 -13.48 -0.23 10.67
CA ASN A 169 -14.61 0.63 11.00
C ASN A 169 -14.23 2.11 10.95
N TYR A 170 -13.06 2.45 11.49
CA TYR A 170 -12.50 3.79 11.41
C TYR A 170 -12.32 4.25 9.96
N MET A 171 -11.65 3.45 9.13
CA MET A 171 -11.43 3.78 7.71
C MET A 171 -12.73 3.85 6.91
N LYS A 172 -13.74 3.03 7.22
CA LYS A 172 -15.09 3.15 6.63
C LYS A 172 -15.74 4.48 6.96
N SER A 173 -15.61 4.95 8.20
CA SER A 173 -16.17 6.24 8.62
C SER A 173 -15.52 7.41 7.89
N LEU A 174 -14.18 7.40 7.78
CA LEU A 174 -13.43 8.41 7.03
C LEU A 174 -13.80 8.42 5.56
N TYR A 175 -13.87 7.25 4.94
CA TYR A 175 -14.24 7.14 3.53
C TYR A 175 -15.64 7.71 3.25
N LYS A 176 -16.61 7.42 4.11
CA LYS A 176 -17.96 7.99 4.02
C LYS A 176 -17.96 9.51 4.18
N SER A 177 -17.16 10.04 5.10
CA SER A 177 -17.03 11.49 5.31
C SER A 177 -16.39 12.18 4.10
N ALA A 178 -15.33 11.59 3.54
CA ALA A 178 -14.70 12.12 2.34
C ALA A 178 -15.64 12.14 1.12
N GLN A 179 -16.47 11.11 0.95
CA GLN A 179 -17.46 11.09 -0.15
C GLN A 179 -18.49 12.21 -0.05
N LYS A 180 -18.88 12.64 1.16
CA LYS A 180 -19.83 13.74 1.36
C LYS A 180 -19.24 15.12 1.01
N LEU A 181 -17.92 15.25 0.98
CA LEU A 181 -17.25 16.50 0.65
C LEU A 181 -17.04 16.71 -0.86
N VAL A 182 -17.23 15.69 -1.65
CA VAL A 182 -17.03 15.69 -3.12
C VAL A 182 -18.36 15.83 -3.88
N LEU A 183 -19.49 15.74 -3.20
CA LEU A 183 -20.85 15.95 -3.72
C LEU A 183 -21.34 17.35 -3.38
#